data_91cbfa2992c15e3015a67c8eb6d2b30f
#
_entry.id   91cbfa2992c15e3015a67c8eb6d2b30f
#
_cell.length_a   1.000
_cell.length_b   1.000
_cell.length_c   1.000
_cell.angle_alpha   90.00
_cell.angle_beta   90.00
_cell.angle_gamma   90.00
#
_symmetry.space_group_name_H-M   'P 1'
#
loop_
_entity.id
_entity.type
_entity.pdbx_description
1 polymer ?
#
loop_
_entity_poly.entity_id
_entity_poly.type
_entity_poly.pdbx_seq_one_letter_code
_entity_poly.pdbx_strand_id
1 'polypeptide(L)'
;GRLMLDGSEVVAVADLPRTMPHDLLNAQAACALAVRAGATTEACAGSLTGFTGLAHRMAVVAEVAGVRYVDDSKATTPHATLAALAGLPGAVLIAGGRNKGLDLAPLAEGRPRAVVAIGEAAAAVVVVYEGRCPVVTAESMDEAVSLAHRLAEGTGTVLLSPGCSSFDWYGSYDERGRDFQRLVSALAGTVGR
;
A
#
# COMPACT_ATOMS: atom_id res chain seq x y z
N GLY A 1 22.73 -3.94 3.20
CA GLY A 1 22.17 -5.20 3.68
C GLY A 1 22.28 -6.30 2.63
N ARG A 2 22.12 -7.55 3.05
CA ARG A 2 22.16 -8.74 2.20
C ARG A 2 21.00 -9.66 2.57
N LEU A 3 20.36 -10.26 1.60
CA LEU A 3 19.37 -11.32 1.82
C LEU A 3 20.13 -12.63 1.95
N MET A 4 19.98 -13.28 3.11
CA MET A 4 20.72 -14.50 3.46
C MET A 4 19.76 -15.68 3.54
N LEU A 5 20.22 -16.85 3.15
CA LEU A 5 19.53 -18.14 3.32
C LEU A 5 20.53 -19.18 3.80
N ASP A 6 20.26 -19.83 4.94
CA ASP A 6 21.10 -20.87 5.54
C ASP A 6 22.60 -20.50 5.63
N GLY A 7 22.90 -19.22 5.96
CA GLY A 7 24.25 -18.71 6.08
C GLY A 7 24.90 -18.28 4.77
N SER A 8 24.28 -18.53 3.62
CA SER A 8 24.76 -18.12 2.30
C SER A 8 24.05 -16.86 1.81
N GLU A 9 24.80 -15.98 1.12
CA GLU A 9 24.21 -14.81 0.47
C GLU A 9 23.42 -15.24 -0.76
N VAL A 10 22.18 -14.71 -0.89
CA VAL A 10 21.34 -14.86 -2.09
C VAL A 10 21.55 -13.65 -2.99
N VAL A 11 21.37 -12.43 -2.45
CA VAL A 11 21.45 -11.19 -3.21
C VAL A 11 21.70 -9.99 -2.28
N ALA A 12 22.38 -8.95 -2.75
CA ALA A 12 22.48 -7.69 -2.04
C ALA A 12 21.11 -6.96 -2.08
N VAL A 13 20.70 -6.40 -0.96
CA VAL A 13 19.41 -5.66 -0.88
C VAL A 13 19.39 -4.46 -1.82
N ALA A 14 20.56 -3.87 -2.08
CA ALA A 14 20.69 -2.73 -3.02
C ALA A 14 20.36 -3.10 -4.47
N ASP A 15 20.45 -4.38 -4.84
CA ASP A 15 20.17 -4.86 -6.19
C ASP A 15 18.69 -5.24 -6.39
N LEU A 16 17.90 -5.16 -5.31
CA LEU A 16 16.47 -5.47 -5.36
C LEU A 16 15.63 -4.23 -5.74
N PRO A 17 14.69 -4.34 -6.67
CA PRO A 17 13.79 -3.25 -7.01
C PRO A 17 12.77 -2.94 -5.90
N ARG A 18 12.60 -3.85 -4.93
CA ARG A 18 11.66 -3.75 -3.81
C ARG A 18 12.36 -4.08 -2.50
N THR A 19 12.40 -3.09 -1.59
CA THR A 19 13.23 -3.15 -0.37
C THR A 19 12.47 -2.79 0.91
N MET A 20 11.14 -2.69 0.86
CA MET A 20 10.35 -2.48 2.07
C MET A 20 10.48 -3.70 3.00
N PRO A 21 10.34 -3.53 4.33
CA PRO A 21 10.53 -4.62 5.28
C PRO A 21 9.75 -5.90 4.93
N HIS A 22 8.49 -5.77 4.55
CA HIS A 22 7.65 -6.89 4.15
C HIS A 22 8.06 -7.51 2.79
N ASP A 23 8.63 -6.72 1.86
CA ASP A 23 9.15 -7.25 0.59
C ASP A 23 10.36 -8.14 0.85
N LEU A 24 11.27 -7.74 1.74
CA LEU A 24 12.45 -8.54 2.09
C LEU A 24 12.06 -9.85 2.79
N LEU A 25 11.09 -9.82 3.72
CA LEU A 25 10.56 -11.01 4.36
C LEU A 25 9.91 -11.96 3.35
N ASN A 26 9.12 -11.44 2.44
CA ASN A 26 8.48 -12.23 1.38
C ASN A 26 9.52 -12.83 0.43
N ALA A 27 10.54 -12.07 0.04
CA ALA A 27 11.64 -12.55 -0.79
C ALA A 27 12.41 -13.68 -0.10
N GLN A 28 12.72 -13.53 1.18
CA GLN A 28 13.41 -14.55 1.97
C GLN A 28 12.58 -15.85 2.07
N ALA A 29 11.27 -15.72 2.38
CA ALA A 29 10.38 -16.87 2.44
C ALA A 29 10.23 -17.58 1.07
N ALA A 30 10.11 -16.81 -0.01
CA ALA A 30 10.03 -17.35 -1.36
C ALA A 30 11.30 -18.11 -1.75
N CYS A 31 12.48 -17.56 -1.46
CA CYS A 31 13.76 -18.25 -1.69
C CYS A 31 13.87 -19.54 -0.87
N ALA A 32 13.50 -19.50 0.41
CA ALA A 32 13.54 -20.69 1.28
C ALA A 32 12.67 -21.82 0.73
N LEU A 33 11.47 -21.50 0.25
CA LEU A 33 10.58 -22.49 -0.36
C LEU A 33 11.12 -22.99 -1.71
N ALA A 34 11.61 -22.08 -2.57
CA ALA A 34 12.15 -22.45 -3.88
C ALA A 34 13.38 -23.37 -3.77
N VAL A 35 14.31 -23.06 -2.87
CA VAL A 35 15.51 -23.89 -2.64
C VAL A 35 15.12 -25.26 -2.08
N ARG A 36 14.14 -25.33 -1.18
CA ARG A 36 13.57 -26.61 -0.71
C ARG A 36 12.93 -27.42 -1.83
N ALA A 37 12.42 -26.76 -2.85
CA ALA A 37 11.85 -27.38 -4.06
C ALA A 37 12.91 -27.70 -5.14
N GLY A 38 14.21 -27.44 -4.88
CA GLY A 38 15.31 -27.76 -5.78
C GLY A 38 15.84 -26.63 -6.65
N ALA A 39 15.41 -25.39 -6.43
CA ALA A 39 16.00 -24.23 -7.09
C ALA A 39 17.40 -23.92 -6.52
N THR A 40 18.26 -23.29 -7.33
CA THR A 40 19.55 -22.79 -6.85
C THR A 40 19.41 -21.38 -6.28
N THR A 41 20.36 -20.96 -5.45
CA THR A 41 20.41 -19.58 -4.91
C THR A 41 20.58 -18.55 -6.02
N GLU A 42 21.32 -18.87 -7.07
CA GLU A 42 21.51 -17.99 -8.24
C GLU A 42 20.20 -17.79 -9.02
N ALA A 43 19.38 -18.84 -9.15
CA ALA A 43 18.06 -18.74 -9.78
C ALA A 43 17.12 -17.85 -8.94
N CYS A 44 17.19 -17.97 -7.60
CA CYS A 44 16.46 -17.10 -6.69
C CYS A 44 16.91 -15.63 -6.83
N ALA A 45 18.22 -15.36 -6.84
CA ALA A 45 18.77 -14.03 -7.03
C ALA A 45 18.31 -13.39 -8.35
N GLY A 46 18.45 -14.12 -9.46
CA GLY A 46 17.99 -13.63 -10.77
C GLY A 46 16.49 -13.34 -10.84
N SER A 47 15.66 -14.18 -10.18
CA SER A 47 14.22 -13.93 -10.09
C SER A 47 13.88 -12.70 -9.25
N LEU A 48 14.56 -12.49 -8.14
CA LEU A 48 14.31 -11.36 -7.25
C LEU A 48 14.74 -10.02 -7.85
N THR A 49 15.88 -9.97 -8.54
CA THR A 49 16.37 -8.75 -9.20
C THR A 49 15.48 -8.31 -10.37
N GLY A 50 14.79 -9.27 -11.02
CA GLY A 50 13.82 -8.99 -12.07
C GLY A 50 12.38 -8.74 -11.59
N PHE A 51 12.08 -8.93 -10.30
CA PHE A 51 10.71 -8.86 -9.79
C PHE A 51 10.28 -7.43 -9.45
N THR A 52 9.49 -6.84 -10.32
CA THR A 52 8.98 -5.47 -10.16
C THR A 52 7.74 -5.35 -9.26
N GLY A 53 7.17 -6.46 -8.80
CA GLY A 53 5.99 -6.52 -7.94
C GLY A 53 4.75 -7.03 -8.65
N LEU A 54 3.65 -7.07 -7.91
CA LEU A 54 2.32 -7.42 -8.41
C LEU A 54 1.45 -6.17 -8.52
N ALA A 55 0.50 -6.18 -9.45
CA ALA A 55 -0.49 -5.11 -9.56
C ALA A 55 -1.23 -4.90 -8.22
N HIS A 56 -1.51 -3.65 -7.89
CA HIS A 56 -2.24 -3.25 -6.68
C HIS A 56 -1.60 -3.72 -5.36
N ARG A 57 -0.28 -3.96 -5.37
CA ARG A 57 0.49 -4.30 -4.18
C ARG A 57 1.68 -3.35 -4.05
N MET A 58 1.50 -2.27 -3.31
CA MET A 58 2.48 -1.19 -3.14
C MET A 58 3.03 -0.69 -4.48
N ALA A 59 2.16 -0.61 -5.50
CA ALA A 59 2.53 -0.14 -6.83
C ALA A 59 2.58 1.39 -6.86
N VAL A 60 3.72 1.96 -7.23
CA VAL A 60 3.83 3.41 -7.46
C VAL A 60 3.05 3.76 -8.73
N VAL A 61 2.08 4.67 -8.61
CA VAL A 61 1.21 5.09 -9.71
C VAL A 61 1.80 6.28 -10.44
N ALA A 62 2.09 7.34 -9.71
CA ALA A 62 2.62 8.60 -10.25
C ALA A 62 3.16 9.47 -9.13
N GLU A 63 3.86 10.53 -9.51
CA GLU A 63 4.13 11.69 -8.68
C GLU A 63 3.44 12.90 -9.30
N VAL A 64 2.61 13.61 -8.53
CA VAL A 64 1.83 14.76 -8.97
C VAL A 64 2.06 15.91 -8.01
N ALA A 65 2.61 17.01 -8.50
CA ALA A 65 2.91 18.21 -7.71
C ALA A 65 3.70 17.90 -6.41
N GLY A 66 4.71 17.01 -6.49
CA GLY A 66 5.54 16.62 -5.34
C GLY A 66 4.93 15.57 -4.41
N VAL A 67 3.71 15.10 -4.71
CA VAL A 67 3.03 14.04 -3.97
C VAL A 67 3.13 12.72 -4.72
N ARG A 68 3.68 11.68 -4.08
CA ARG A 68 3.75 10.33 -4.63
C ARG A 68 2.49 9.53 -4.30
N TYR A 69 1.95 8.83 -5.28
CA TYR A 69 0.75 8.00 -5.13
C TYR A 69 1.11 6.53 -5.20
N VAL A 70 0.64 5.76 -4.22
CA VAL A 70 0.91 4.31 -4.10
C VAL A 70 -0.40 3.56 -4.01
N ASP A 71 -0.57 2.58 -4.91
CA ASP A 71 -1.71 1.69 -4.95
C ASP A 71 -1.38 0.37 -4.25
N ASP A 72 -2.03 0.14 -3.13
CA ASP A 72 -2.01 -1.09 -2.36
C ASP A 72 -3.45 -1.59 -2.14
N SER A 73 -4.30 -1.46 -3.16
CA SER A 73 -5.71 -1.86 -3.10
C SER A 73 -5.92 -3.32 -2.70
N LYS A 74 -4.91 -4.18 -2.88
CA LYS A 74 -4.91 -5.58 -2.44
C LYS A 74 -4.80 -5.76 -0.93
N ALA A 75 -4.44 -4.74 -0.16
CA ALA A 75 -4.49 -4.73 1.30
C ALA A 75 -5.94 -4.72 1.79
N THR A 76 -6.54 -5.89 1.90
CA THR A 76 -7.94 -6.08 2.31
C THR A 76 -8.08 -6.49 3.77
N THR A 77 -7.01 -6.41 4.55
CA THR A 77 -6.98 -6.67 6.00
C THR A 77 -6.18 -5.59 6.73
N PRO A 78 -6.51 -5.29 8.00
CA PRO A 78 -5.76 -4.32 8.81
C PRO A 78 -4.26 -4.60 8.89
N HIS A 79 -3.88 -5.88 9.00
CA HIS A 79 -2.47 -6.29 9.05
C HIS A 79 -1.69 -5.89 7.78
N ALA A 80 -2.31 -6.04 6.60
CA ALA A 80 -1.68 -5.64 5.35
C ALA A 80 -1.46 -4.12 5.28
N THR A 81 -2.45 -3.33 5.71
CA THR A 81 -2.34 -1.86 5.79
C THR A 81 -1.25 -1.42 6.77
N LEU A 82 -1.13 -2.09 7.92
CA LEU A 82 -0.04 -1.81 8.88
C LEU A 82 1.34 -2.08 8.29
N ALA A 83 1.49 -3.20 7.56
CA ALA A 83 2.74 -3.51 6.87
C ALA A 83 3.10 -2.45 5.81
N ALA A 84 2.09 -1.93 5.09
CA ALA A 84 2.27 -0.85 4.13
C ALA A 84 2.68 0.47 4.81
N LEU A 85 2.00 0.85 5.90
CA LEU A 85 2.32 2.06 6.69
C LEU A 85 3.71 2.00 7.31
N ALA A 86 4.17 0.82 7.75
CA ALA A 86 5.52 0.63 8.26
C ALA A 86 6.59 0.93 7.20
N GLY A 87 6.29 0.67 5.93
CA GLY A 87 7.17 1.00 4.80
C GLY A 87 7.06 2.46 4.32
N LEU A 88 5.98 3.15 4.68
CA LEU A 88 5.67 4.54 4.25
C LEU A 88 5.23 5.39 5.44
N PRO A 89 6.13 5.66 6.40
CA PRO A 89 5.78 6.45 7.58
C PRO A 89 5.34 7.87 7.17
N GLY A 90 4.27 8.36 7.79
CA GLY A 90 3.74 9.70 7.51
C GLY A 90 2.97 9.81 6.18
N ALA A 91 2.58 8.70 5.55
CA ALA A 91 1.70 8.74 4.39
C ALA A 91 0.30 9.27 4.77
N VAL A 92 -0.38 9.91 3.83
CA VAL A 92 -1.84 10.13 3.89
C VAL A 92 -2.51 8.83 3.45
N LEU A 93 -3.24 8.20 4.37
CA LEU A 93 -3.86 6.90 4.16
C LEU A 93 -5.29 7.05 3.62
N ILE A 94 -5.62 6.35 2.55
CA ILE A 94 -7.02 6.11 2.15
C ILE A 94 -7.38 4.71 2.65
N ALA A 95 -8.32 4.61 3.60
CA ALA A 95 -8.70 3.37 4.26
C ALA A 95 -10.21 3.21 4.42
N GLY A 96 -10.68 1.95 4.38
CA GLY A 96 -12.08 1.59 4.49
C GLY A 96 -12.56 0.72 3.34
N GLY A 97 -13.88 0.59 3.21
CA GLY A 97 -14.52 -0.35 2.33
C GLY A 97 -15.47 -1.26 3.11
N ARG A 98 -15.80 -2.45 2.60
CA ARG A 98 -16.63 -3.41 3.32
C ARG A 98 -15.81 -4.18 4.35
N ASN A 99 -16.10 -3.95 5.63
CA ASN A 99 -15.54 -4.75 6.71
C ASN A 99 -16.28 -6.09 6.83
N LYS A 100 -15.55 -7.19 6.69
CA LYS A 100 -16.08 -8.57 6.81
C LYS A 100 -16.01 -9.09 8.25
N GLY A 101 -16.25 -8.24 9.25
CA GLY A 101 -16.16 -8.61 10.66
C GLY A 101 -14.74 -8.62 11.21
N LEU A 102 -13.78 -8.00 10.52
CA LEU A 102 -12.43 -7.82 11.02
C LEU A 102 -12.40 -6.73 12.10
N ASP A 103 -11.58 -6.94 13.13
CA ASP A 103 -11.24 -5.90 14.09
C ASP A 103 -10.33 -4.87 13.42
N LEU A 104 -10.77 -3.61 13.35
CA LEU A 104 -10.00 -2.50 12.81
C LEU A 104 -9.12 -1.81 13.85
N ALA A 105 -9.30 -2.08 15.15
CA ALA A 105 -8.56 -1.43 16.23
C ALA A 105 -7.02 -1.52 16.06
N PRO A 106 -6.44 -2.61 15.53
CA PRO A 106 -4.99 -2.67 15.28
C PRO A 106 -4.46 -1.59 14.34
N LEU A 107 -5.29 -1.02 13.44
CA LEU A 107 -4.87 0.09 12.57
C LEU A 107 -4.37 1.30 13.36
N ALA A 108 -4.77 1.45 14.63
CA ALA A 108 -4.29 2.49 15.54
C ALA A 108 -2.77 2.43 15.82
N GLU A 109 -2.12 1.31 15.56
CA GLU A 109 -0.66 1.15 15.66
C GLU A 109 0.07 1.84 14.50
N GLY A 110 -0.62 2.01 13.37
CA GLY A 110 -0.12 2.75 12.23
C GLY A 110 -0.05 4.25 12.53
N ARG A 111 0.92 4.93 11.91
CA ARG A 111 1.14 6.37 12.10
C ARG A 111 1.03 7.12 10.76
N PRO A 112 -0.14 7.15 10.13
CA PRO A 112 -0.36 8.01 8.97
C PRO A 112 -0.31 9.48 9.41
N ARG A 113 0.02 10.38 8.49
CA ARG A 113 -0.06 11.83 8.68
C ARG A 113 -1.50 12.31 8.77
N ALA A 114 -2.36 11.71 7.96
CA ALA A 114 -3.80 11.93 7.93
C ALA A 114 -4.50 10.71 7.32
N VAL A 115 -5.82 10.62 7.52
CA VAL A 115 -6.63 9.52 6.98
C VAL A 115 -7.83 10.06 6.21
N VAL A 116 -8.09 9.48 5.05
CA VAL A 116 -9.35 9.61 4.32
C VAL A 116 -10.10 8.29 4.46
N ALA A 117 -11.18 8.30 5.21
CA ALA A 117 -12.01 7.13 5.48
C ALA A 117 -13.07 6.98 4.39
N ILE A 118 -13.21 5.77 3.83
CA ILE A 118 -14.09 5.47 2.69
C ILE A 118 -15.02 4.27 2.94
N GLY A 119 -16.13 4.24 2.22
CA GLY A 119 -17.03 3.10 2.14
C GLY A 119 -17.77 2.76 3.44
N GLU A 120 -18.33 1.54 3.52
CA GLU A 120 -19.16 1.09 4.65
C GLU A 120 -18.41 1.17 6.00
N ALA A 121 -17.11 0.97 6.03
CA ALA A 121 -16.31 1.01 7.25
C ALA A 121 -15.82 2.42 7.63
N ALA A 122 -16.18 3.47 6.90
CA ALA A 122 -15.64 4.82 7.14
C ALA A 122 -15.80 5.28 8.60
N ALA A 123 -16.97 5.10 9.20
CA ALA A 123 -17.22 5.47 10.60
C ALA A 123 -16.30 4.71 11.58
N ALA A 124 -16.07 3.44 11.34
CA ALA A 124 -15.16 2.63 12.18
C ALA A 124 -13.70 3.08 12.03
N VAL A 125 -13.26 3.43 10.82
CA VAL A 125 -11.92 3.98 10.57
C VAL A 125 -11.76 5.33 11.26
N VAL A 126 -12.79 6.20 11.23
CA VAL A 126 -12.77 7.49 11.96
C VAL A 126 -12.54 7.23 13.46
N VAL A 127 -13.28 6.31 14.09
CA VAL A 127 -13.12 5.98 15.52
C VAL A 127 -11.70 5.52 15.84
N VAL A 128 -11.08 4.71 14.96
CA VAL A 128 -9.71 4.22 15.17
C VAL A 128 -8.68 5.34 15.21
N TYR A 129 -8.84 6.37 14.37
CA TYR A 129 -7.85 7.44 14.23
C TYR A 129 -8.23 8.75 14.91
N GLU A 130 -9.44 8.84 15.49
CA GLU A 130 -9.88 10.02 16.24
C GLU A 130 -8.89 10.39 17.34
N GLY A 131 -8.51 11.68 17.39
CA GLY A 131 -7.51 12.19 18.34
C GLY A 131 -6.05 11.77 18.09
N ARG A 132 -5.78 11.02 16.99
CA ARG A 132 -4.42 10.55 16.63
C ARG A 132 -3.82 11.33 15.47
N CYS A 133 -4.62 11.62 14.46
CA CYS A 133 -4.27 12.42 13.29
C CYS A 133 -5.53 13.02 12.66
N PRO A 134 -5.42 13.99 11.73
CA PRO A 134 -6.56 14.47 10.96
C PRO A 134 -7.26 13.32 10.22
N VAL A 135 -8.59 13.22 10.36
CA VAL A 135 -9.41 12.23 9.67
C VAL A 135 -10.57 12.93 8.99
N VAL A 136 -10.79 12.60 7.71
CA VAL A 136 -11.93 13.06 6.92
C VAL A 136 -12.60 11.86 6.25
N THR A 137 -13.87 12.00 5.89
CA THR A 137 -14.61 10.98 5.13
C THR A 137 -14.76 11.40 3.69
N ALA A 138 -14.87 10.42 2.79
CA ALA A 138 -15.19 10.62 1.38
C ALA A 138 -16.28 9.65 0.94
N GLU A 139 -17.18 10.14 0.05
CA GLU A 139 -18.31 9.38 -0.48
C GLU A 139 -18.01 8.73 -1.84
N SER A 140 -16.84 9.02 -2.43
CA SER A 140 -16.35 8.43 -3.68
C SER A 140 -14.83 8.35 -3.70
N MET A 141 -14.27 7.56 -4.61
CA MET A 141 -12.82 7.49 -4.79
C MET A 141 -12.26 8.81 -5.36
N ASP A 142 -13.02 9.50 -6.21
CA ASP A 142 -12.63 10.82 -6.73
C ASP A 142 -12.46 11.85 -5.61
N GLU A 143 -13.43 11.92 -4.72
CA GLU A 143 -13.35 12.77 -3.53
C GLU A 143 -12.21 12.33 -2.62
N ALA A 144 -12.01 11.02 -2.42
CA ALA A 144 -10.93 10.50 -1.59
C ALA A 144 -9.55 10.90 -2.11
N VAL A 145 -9.31 10.78 -3.42
CA VAL A 145 -8.05 11.20 -4.06
C VAL A 145 -7.84 12.71 -3.91
N SER A 146 -8.90 13.51 -4.13
CA SER A 146 -8.86 14.97 -4.01
C SER A 146 -8.56 15.44 -2.58
N LEU A 147 -9.22 14.82 -1.58
CA LEU A 147 -8.99 15.09 -0.15
C LEU A 147 -7.57 14.67 0.26
N ALA A 148 -7.13 13.48 -0.14
CA ALA A 148 -5.80 12.99 0.18
C ALA A 148 -4.69 13.87 -0.42
N HIS A 149 -4.87 14.36 -1.65
CA HIS A 149 -3.95 15.30 -2.28
C HIS A 149 -3.80 16.59 -1.45
N ARG A 150 -4.92 17.18 -0.99
CA ARG A 150 -4.89 18.38 -0.15
C ARG A 150 -4.19 18.12 1.20
N LEU A 151 -4.47 16.97 1.84
CA LEU A 151 -3.86 16.58 3.11
C LEU A 151 -2.36 16.26 3.01
N ALA A 152 -1.88 15.92 1.81
CA ALA A 152 -0.46 15.73 1.54
C ALA A 152 0.34 17.04 1.47
N GLU A 153 -0.33 18.21 1.33
CA GLU A 153 0.27 19.56 1.34
C GLU A 153 1.47 19.69 0.37
N GLY A 154 1.35 19.12 -0.83
CA GLY A 154 2.39 19.20 -1.87
C GLY A 154 3.64 18.36 -1.62
N THR A 155 3.67 17.52 -0.58
CA THR A 155 4.80 16.64 -0.26
C THR A 155 4.36 15.29 0.28
N GLY A 156 5.23 14.30 0.21
CA GLY A 156 5.00 13.00 0.84
C GLY A 156 4.28 11.99 -0.06
N THR A 157 3.52 11.10 0.57
CA THR A 157 2.89 9.98 -0.12
C THR A 157 1.41 9.89 0.21
N VAL A 158 0.57 9.70 -0.81
CA VAL A 158 -0.81 9.22 -0.68
C VAL A 158 -0.80 7.70 -0.91
N LEU A 159 -1.31 6.97 0.05
CA LEU A 159 -1.35 5.51 0.06
C LEU A 159 -2.80 5.02 0.06
N LEU A 160 -3.23 4.36 -1.02
CA LEU A 160 -4.44 3.56 -1.00
C LEU A 160 -4.10 2.18 -0.41
N SER A 161 -4.39 1.96 0.87
CA SER A 161 -4.22 0.66 1.55
C SER A 161 -5.43 0.44 2.48
N PRO A 162 -6.53 -0.06 1.92
CA PRO A 162 -7.86 0.07 2.50
C PRO A 162 -8.09 -0.66 3.82
N GLY A 163 -7.40 -1.79 4.08
CA GLY A 163 -7.63 -2.62 5.26
C GLY A 163 -8.96 -3.38 5.25
N CYS A 164 -9.81 -3.13 4.24
CA CYS A 164 -11.13 -3.71 4.04
C CYS A 164 -11.30 -4.19 2.61
N SER A 165 -12.30 -5.06 2.39
CA SER A 165 -12.64 -5.49 1.03
C SER A 165 -13.28 -4.34 0.24
N SER A 166 -13.38 -4.49 -1.09
CA SER A 166 -13.90 -3.46 -1.99
C SER A 166 -15.37 -3.59 -2.35
N PHE A 167 -16.05 -4.65 -1.85
CA PHE A 167 -17.37 -5.08 -2.34
C PHE A 167 -18.55 -4.18 -1.95
N ASP A 168 -18.28 -3.03 -1.36
CA ASP A 168 -19.26 -1.95 -1.17
C ASP A 168 -19.36 -1.04 -2.41
N TRP A 169 -18.24 -0.62 -2.98
CA TRP A 169 -18.19 0.28 -4.14
C TRP A 169 -17.76 -0.41 -5.44
N TYR A 170 -17.08 -1.57 -5.38
CA TYR A 170 -16.44 -2.23 -6.52
C TYR A 170 -16.64 -3.75 -6.49
N GLY A 171 -16.61 -4.37 -7.66
CA GLY A 171 -16.68 -5.83 -7.81
C GLY A 171 -15.40 -6.57 -7.41
N SER A 172 -14.26 -5.86 -7.31
CA SER A 172 -12.98 -6.45 -6.92
C SER A 172 -12.00 -5.38 -6.38
N TYR A 173 -10.95 -5.82 -5.66
CA TYR A 173 -9.85 -4.93 -5.27
C TYR A 173 -9.09 -4.38 -6.49
N ASP A 174 -9.05 -5.13 -7.55
CA ASP A 174 -8.41 -4.78 -8.82
C ASP A 174 -9.17 -3.63 -9.52
N GLU A 175 -10.50 -3.67 -9.51
CA GLU A 175 -11.33 -2.57 -10.01
C GLU A 175 -11.14 -1.29 -9.18
N ARG A 176 -11.11 -1.40 -7.84
CA ARG A 176 -10.82 -0.29 -6.94
C ARG A 176 -9.45 0.32 -7.21
N GLY A 177 -8.43 -0.53 -7.40
CA GLY A 177 -7.08 -0.06 -7.70
C GLY A 177 -6.98 0.62 -9.07
N ARG A 178 -7.62 0.07 -10.11
CA ARG A 178 -7.66 0.71 -11.43
C ARG A 178 -8.37 2.06 -11.40
N ASP A 179 -9.46 2.19 -10.66
CA ASP A 179 -10.16 3.47 -10.52
C ASP A 179 -9.29 4.51 -9.81
N PHE A 180 -8.60 4.13 -8.73
CA PHE A 180 -7.63 4.99 -8.06
C PHE A 180 -6.52 5.45 -9.03
N GLN A 181 -5.91 4.53 -9.79
CA GLN A 181 -4.86 4.86 -10.78
C GLN A 181 -5.36 5.81 -11.86
N ARG A 182 -6.59 5.59 -12.37
CA ARG A 182 -7.25 6.45 -13.37
C ARG A 182 -7.42 7.89 -12.83
N LEU A 183 -7.90 8.02 -11.58
CA LEU A 183 -8.14 9.31 -10.93
C LEU A 183 -6.83 10.06 -10.65
N VAL A 184 -5.80 9.37 -10.20
CA VAL A 184 -4.45 9.95 -10.03
C VAL A 184 -3.89 10.45 -11.36
N SER A 185 -4.08 9.67 -12.45
CA SER A 185 -3.65 10.09 -13.79
C SER A 185 -4.40 11.33 -14.30
N ALA A 186 -5.70 11.42 -14.01
CA ALA A 186 -6.51 12.60 -14.34
C ALA A 186 -6.05 13.84 -13.55
N LEU A 187 -5.73 13.67 -12.26
CA LEU A 187 -5.18 14.75 -11.42
C LEU A 187 -3.86 15.29 -11.98
N ALA A 188 -2.97 14.41 -12.45
CA ALA A 188 -1.70 14.78 -13.08
C ALA A 188 -1.92 15.66 -14.33
N GLY A 189 -2.92 15.33 -15.13
CA GLY A 189 -3.29 16.11 -16.33
C GLY A 189 -3.87 17.50 -16.02
N THR A 190 -4.40 17.70 -14.82
CA THR A 190 -5.00 18.99 -14.39
C THR A 190 -3.96 19.93 -13.78
N VAL A 191 -3.00 19.42 -13.06
CA VAL A 191 -1.93 20.20 -12.37
C VAL A 191 -0.81 20.62 -13.34
N GLY A 192 -0.66 19.94 -14.48
CA GLY A 192 0.35 20.26 -15.51
C GLY A 192 -0.08 21.32 -16.53
N ARG A 193 -1.22 21.98 -16.32
CA ARG A 193 -1.72 23.10 -17.15
C ARG A 193 -1.68 24.40 -16.37
#